data_3a919fd0def84a92593812722fde9262
#
_entry.id   3a919fd0def84a92593812722fde9262
#
_cell.length_a   1.000
_cell.length_b   1.000
_cell.length_c   1.000
_cell.angle_alpha   90.00
_cell.angle_beta   90.00
_cell.angle_gamma   90.00
#
_symmetry.space_group_name_H-M   'P 1'
#
loop_
_entity.id
_entity.type
_entity.pdbx_description
1 polymer ?
#
loop_
_entity_poly.entity_id
_entity_poly.type
_entity_poly.pdbx_seq_one_letter_code
_entity_poly.pdbx_strand_id
1 'polypeptide(L)'
;MLDSKRVGDSVISMRTIRVVGVAALLSTGVLTSGVLSVASASAAAKPKLVVTPTTGITNGKSVLVSGTGFKPKDTVYITECLATAKGQAQCDIQTATPVTISSTGVLKKTKFKIVTGTIGSGKCGTKASNLRSCAVSAGNISGKDTATTDIVFALPKK
;
A
#
# COMPACT_ATOMS: atom_id res chain seq x y z
N MET A 1 26.60 -13.87 -37.01
CA MET A 1 27.31 -14.79 -36.10
C MET A 1 26.74 -14.49 -34.74
N LEU A 2 25.73 -15.24 -34.33
CA LEU A 2 25.75 -16.36 -33.39
C LEU A 2 26.14 -15.87 -31.99
N ASP A 3 25.34 -15.91 -30.96
CA ASP A 3 24.89 -17.15 -30.33
C ASP A 3 23.66 -16.95 -29.45
N SER A 4 22.75 -17.85 -29.57
CA SER A 4 21.58 -18.14 -28.77
C SER A 4 22.03 -19.04 -27.62
N LYS A 5 21.45 -18.84 -26.39
CA LYS A 5 21.32 -19.83 -25.30
C LYS A 5 21.10 -19.07 -23.97
N ARG A 6 20.18 -19.39 -23.09
CA ARG A 6 19.48 -20.65 -22.78
C ARG A 6 18.27 -20.33 -21.90
N VAL A 7 17.15 -20.89 -22.24
CA VAL A 7 15.96 -21.06 -21.40
C VAL A 7 16.35 -21.94 -20.21
N GLY A 8 16.07 -21.48 -18.99
CA GLY A 8 16.20 -22.23 -17.76
C GLY A 8 14.82 -22.53 -17.18
N ASP A 9 14.25 -23.69 -17.53
CA ASP A 9 13.07 -24.27 -16.89
C ASP A 9 13.37 -24.56 -15.43
N SER A 10 12.67 -23.89 -14.51
CA SER A 10 12.69 -24.22 -13.09
C SER A 10 11.44 -25.03 -12.77
N VAL A 11 11.63 -26.35 -12.76
CA VAL A 11 10.63 -27.35 -12.40
C VAL A 11 10.30 -27.22 -10.92
N ILE A 12 9.06 -26.84 -10.63
CA ILE A 12 8.51 -26.80 -9.27
C ILE A 12 8.21 -28.22 -8.84
N SER A 13 9.06 -28.78 -7.95
CA SER A 13 8.87 -30.08 -7.33
C SER A 13 7.75 -30.02 -6.28
N MET A 14 6.60 -30.59 -6.62
CA MET A 14 5.52 -30.89 -5.67
C MET A 14 5.97 -31.99 -4.70
N ARG A 15 6.28 -31.63 -3.47
CA ARG A 15 6.47 -32.61 -2.38
C ARG A 15 5.12 -33.05 -1.84
N THR A 16 4.75 -34.27 -2.19
CA THR A 16 3.62 -35.01 -1.64
C THR A 16 3.89 -35.33 -0.17
N ILE A 17 3.12 -34.75 0.74
CA ILE A 17 3.15 -35.10 2.17
C ILE A 17 2.28 -36.34 2.36
N ARG A 18 2.90 -37.46 2.63
CA ARG A 18 2.23 -38.70 3.05
C ARG A 18 1.89 -38.59 4.53
N VAL A 19 0.62 -38.57 4.84
CA VAL A 19 0.09 -38.68 6.20
C VAL A 19 0.11 -40.19 6.53
N VAL A 20 1.01 -40.59 7.44
CA VAL A 20 1.02 -41.95 8.01
C VAL A 20 0.08 -41.96 9.20
N GLY A 21 -0.97 -42.77 9.09
CA GLY A 21 -1.89 -43.04 10.18
C GLY A 21 -1.21 -43.87 11.29
N VAL A 22 -1.42 -43.49 12.54
CA VAL A 22 -1.11 -44.34 13.71
C VAL A 22 -2.40 -44.59 14.47
N ALA A 23 -2.61 -45.87 14.69
CA ALA A 23 -3.78 -46.46 15.31
C ALA A 23 -3.87 -46.24 16.83
N ALA A 24 -5.09 -46.12 17.27
CA ALA A 24 -5.72 -46.41 18.56
C ALA A 24 -4.87 -46.75 19.79
N LEU A 25 -5.08 -45.98 20.86
CA LEU A 25 -5.12 -46.47 22.24
C LEU A 25 -6.29 -45.82 22.98
N LEU A 26 -7.24 -46.65 23.40
CA LEU A 26 -8.33 -46.35 24.29
C LEU A 26 -7.77 -45.99 25.68
N SER A 27 -7.94 -44.77 26.14
CA SER A 27 -7.86 -44.41 27.55
C SER A 27 -9.04 -43.51 27.92
N THR A 28 -9.92 -44.04 28.76
CA THR A 28 -10.99 -43.39 29.48
C THR A 28 -10.40 -42.30 30.37
N GLY A 29 -10.70 -41.02 30.14
CA GLY A 29 -10.24 -39.93 30.99
C GLY A 29 -10.89 -38.62 30.65
N VAL A 30 -11.86 -38.20 31.47
CA VAL A 30 -12.34 -36.88 31.80
C VAL A 30 -12.53 -35.86 30.64
N LEU A 31 -13.80 -35.67 30.30
CA LEU A 31 -14.26 -34.58 29.41
C LEU A 31 -14.03 -33.21 30.05
N THR A 32 -12.86 -32.64 29.91
CA THR A 32 -12.68 -31.18 30.02
C THR A 32 -13.00 -30.56 28.66
N SER A 33 -14.17 -29.94 28.55
CA SER A 33 -14.57 -29.17 27.38
C SER A 33 -13.67 -27.95 27.24
N GLY A 34 -12.47 -28.14 26.66
CA GLY A 34 -11.62 -27.06 26.23
C GLY A 34 -12.28 -26.37 25.04
N VAL A 35 -12.87 -25.20 25.24
CA VAL A 35 -13.26 -24.29 24.17
C VAL A 35 -12.00 -23.90 23.40
N LEU A 36 -11.72 -24.59 22.30
CA LEU A 36 -10.73 -24.16 21.33
C LEU A 36 -11.26 -22.85 20.71
N SER A 37 -10.83 -21.73 21.27
CA SER A 37 -11.00 -20.41 20.64
C SER A 37 -10.22 -20.44 19.33
N VAL A 38 -10.86 -20.78 18.22
CA VAL A 38 -10.33 -20.55 16.88
C VAL A 38 -10.23 -19.02 16.72
N ALA A 39 -9.04 -18.51 16.98
CA ALA A 39 -8.70 -17.15 16.57
C ALA A 39 -8.82 -17.10 15.05
N SER A 40 -9.93 -16.58 14.56
CA SER A 40 -10.10 -16.30 13.13
C SER A 40 -8.98 -15.34 12.73
N ALA A 41 -8.00 -15.82 11.98
CA ALA A 41 -7.02 -15.00 11.33
C ALA A 41 -7.79 -14.13 10.32
N SER A 42 -8.19 -12.93 10.75
CA SER A 42 -8.81 -11.94 9.86
C SER A 42 -7.76 -11.62 8.81
N ALA A 43 -8.00 -11.98 7.57
CA ALA A 43 -7.15 -11.58 6.46
C ALA A 43 -7.02 -10.06 6.52
N ALA A 44 -5.79 -9.56 6.66
CA ALA A 44 -5.53 -8.13 6.75
C ALA A 44 -6.15 -7.44 5.52
N ALA A 45 -7.13 -6.58 5.75
CA ALA A 45 -7.79 -5.83 4.69
C ALA A 45 -6.72 -4.98 3.97
N LYS A 46 -6.74 -4.95 2.64
CA LYS A 46 -5.82 -4.10 1.88
C LYS A 46 -6.05 -2.63 2.25
N PRO A 47 -4.99 -1.85 2.44
CA PRO A 47 -5.11 -0.43 2.73
C PRO A 47 -5.93 0.31 1.68
N LYS A 48 -6.75 1.26 2.14
CA LYS A 48 -7.52 2.18 1.31
C LYS A 48 -7.23 3.61 1.75
N LEU A 49 -7.01 4.49 0.77
CA LEU A 49 -6.73 5.90 1.00
C LEU A 49 -7.87 6.76 0.44
N VAL A 50 -8.26 7.77 1.20
CA VAL A 50 -9.24 8.78 0.80
C VAL A 50 -8.57 10.14 0.85
N VAL A 51 -8.63 10.89 -0.25
CA VAL A 51 -8.08 12.24 -0.39
C VAL A 51 -9.23 13.20 -0.72
N THR A 52 -9.30 14.34 -0.06
CA THR A 52 -10.36 15.33 -0.28
C THR A 52 -9.79 16.76 -0.28
N PRO A 53 -10.01 17.54 -1.34
CA PRO A 53 -10.55 17.15 -2.65
C PRO A 53 -9.54 16.35 -3.48
N THR A 54 -10.02 15.60 -4.50
CA THR A 54 -9.18 14.92 -5.49
C THR A 54 -9.04 15.69 -6.79
N THR A 55 -9.83 16.76 -6.99
CA THR A 55 -9.87 17.55 -8.23
C THR A 55 -9.73 19.05 -7.96
N GLY A 56 -9.40 19.81 -9.00
CA GLY A 56 -9.24 21.27 -8.89
C GLY A 56 -8.10 21.66 -7.95
N ILE A 57 -7.06 20.88 -7.93
CA ILE A 57 -5.90 21.09 -7.06
C ILE A 57 -4.96 22.11 -7.69
N THR A 58 -4.51 23.06 -6.91
CA THR A 58 -3.52 24.06 -7.31
C THR A 58 -2.25 23.91 -6.50
N ASN A 59 -1.16 24.48 -6.97
CA ASN A 59 0.09 24.50 -6.24
C ASN A 59 -0.07 25.02 -4.81
N GLY A 60 0.49 24.31 -3.84
CA GLY A 60 0.44 24.70 -2.43
C GLY A 60 -0.88 24.43 -1.73
N LYS A 61 -1.90 23.92 -2.44
CA LYS A 61 -3.19 23.58 -1.83
C LYS A 61 -3.05 22.39 -0.88
N SER A 62 -3.65 22.49 0.30
CA SER A 62 -3.75 21.36 1.22
C SER A 62 -4.98 20.52 0.90
N VAL A 63 -4.78 19.20 0.94
CA VAL A 63 -5.84 18.18 0.90
C VAL A 63 -5.92 17.48 2.26
N LEU A 64 -7.07 16.87 2.56
CA LEU A 64 -7.24 16.00 3.71
C LEU A 64 -7.05 14.56 3.26
N VAL A 65 -6.12 13.85 3.90
CA VAL A 65 -5.81 12.46 3.64
C VAL A 65 -6.26 11.63 4.83
N SER A 66 -6.99 10.55 4.58
CA SER A 66 -7.40 9.57 5.59
C SER A 66 -7.42 8.18 4.99
N GLY A 67 -7.48 7.13 5.81
CA GLY A 67 -7.50 5.78 5.26
C GLY A 67 -7.78 4.72 6.31
N THR A 68 -7.98 3.49 5.84
CA THR A 68 -8.26 2.31 6.68
C THR A 68 -7.55 1.08 6.13
N GLY A 69 -7.44 0.03 6.95
CA GLY A 69 -6.85 -1.24 6.53
C GLY A 69 -5.33 -1.24 6.56
N PHE A 70 -4.70 -0.21 7.11
CA PHE A 70 -3.26 -0.18 7.36
C PHE A 70 -2.89 -1.06 8.56
N LYS A 71 -1.63 -1.46 8.62
CA LYS A 71 -1.12 -2.21 9.77
C LYS A 71 -1.20 -1.36 11.05
N PRO A 72 -1.88 -1.83 12.10
CA PRO A 72 -2.00 -1.10 13.36
C PRO A 72 -0.66 -0.71 13.94
N LYS A 73 -0.58 0.53 14.48
CA LYS A 73 0.61 1.09 15.14
C LYS A 73 1.85 1.23 14.24
N ASP A 74 1.73 1.00 12.94
CA ASP A 74 2.81 1.24 11.97
C ASP A 74 2.94 2.73 11.67
N THR A 75 4.08 3.14 11.14
CA THR A 75 4.30 4.49 10.61
C THR A 75 4.22 4.43 9.09
N VAL A 76 3.29 5.22 8.52
CA VAL A 76 3.20 5.44 7.08
C VAL A 76 3.61 6.87 6.74
N TYR A 77 4.08 7.06 5.52
CA TYR A 77 4.48 8.35 4.98
C TYR A 77 3.48 8.75 3.89
N ILE A 78 2.82 9.90 4.08
CA ILE A 78 2.00 10.51 3.04
C ILE A 78 2.93 11.27 2.12
N THR A 79 2.86 11.00 0.81
CA THR A 79 3.71 11.64 -0.20
C THR A 79 2.96 11.81 -1.51
N GLU A 80 3.38 12.77 -2.32
CA GLU A 80 2.94 12.92 -3.70
C GLU A 80 3.83 12.08 -4.62
N CYS A 81 3.20 11.29 -5.48
CA CYS A 81 3.90 10.39 -6.41
C CYS A 81 3.36 10.57 -7.84
N LEU A 82 4.09 10.09 -8.82
CA LEU A 82 3.50 9.88 -10.14
C LEU A 82 2.39 8.84 -10.06
N ALA A 83 1.29 9.02 -10.79
CA ALA A 83 0.17 8.07 -10.80
C ALA A 83 0.59 6.66 -11.27
N THR A 84 1.68 6.57 -12.03
CA THR A 84 2.27 5.32 -12.52
C THR A 84 3.41 4.81 -11.65
N ALA A 85 3.63 5.41 -10.46
CA ALA A 85 4.75 5.07 -9.60
C ALA A 85 4.72 3.60 -9.18
N LYS A 86 5.86 2.94 -9.36
CA LYS A 86 6.10 1.56 -8.91
C LYS A 86 7.06 1.48 -7.72
N GLY A 87 7.51 2.64 -7.20
CA GLY A 87 8.44 2.71 -6.09
C GLY A 87 8.71 4.15 -5.65
N GLN A 88 9.42 4.30 -4.55
CA GLN A 88 9.68 5.59 -3.90
C GLN A 88 10.44 6.60 -4.76
N ALA A 89 11.26 6.14 -5.71
CA ALA A 89 12.01 7.03 -6.61
C ALA A 89 11.09 7.90 -7.51
N GLN A 90 9.82 7.56 -7.61
CA GLN A 90 8.82 8.30 -8.37
C GLN A 90 7.89 9.12 -7.46
N CYS A 91 8.32 9.38 -6.24
CA CYS A 91 7.60 10.17 -5.24
C CYS A 91 8.44 11.34 -4.75
N ASP A 92 7.77 12.37 -4.24
CA ASP A 92 8.43 13.48 -3.52
C ASP A 92 8.64 13.08 -2.05
N ILE A 93 9.74 12.41 -1.79
CA ILE A 93 10.11 11.96 -0.45
C ILE A 93 10.56 13.09 0.47
N GLN A 94 10.93 14.25 -0.08
CA GLN A 94 11.39 15.39 0.72
C GLN A 94 10.25 16.09 1.46
N THR A 95 9.03 16.05 0.89
CA THR A 95 7.83 16.60 1.51
C THR A 95 6.98 15.53 2.20
N ALA A 96 7.49 14.30 2.29
CA ALA A 96 6.77 13.20 2.92
C ALA A 96 6.41 13.49 4.37
N THR A 97 5.14 13.25 4.71
CA THR A 97 4.61 13.51 6.06
C THR A 97 4.41 12.18 6.79
N PRO A 98 5.18 11.91 7.87
CA PRO A 98 5.01 10.70 8.66
C PRO A 98 3.74 10.77 9.50
N VAL A 99 2.99 9.65 9.56
CA VAL A 99 1.77 9.49 10.35
C VAL A 99 1.76 8.12 11.01
N THR A 100 1.51 8.09 12.32
CA THR A 100 1.32 6.83 13.04
C THR A 100 -0.12 6.35 12.87
N ILE A 101 -0.27 5.11 12.43
CA ILE A 101 -1.56 4.45 12.29
C ILE A 101 -2.14 4.09 13.65
N SER A 102 -3.44 4.26 13.81
CA SER A 102 -4.15 3.90 15.05
C SER A 102 -4.04 2.41 15.39
N SER A 103 -4.39 2.03 16.59
CA SER A 103 -4.48 0.61 17.01
C SER A 103 -5.52 -0.20 16.23
N THR A 104 -6.43 0.47 15.50
CA THR A 104 -7.47 -0.15 14.67
C THR A 104 -7.17 -0.09 13.17
N GLY A 105 -5.93 0.28 12.77
CA GLY A 105 -5.54 0.32 11.35
C GLY A 105 -6.05 1.55 10.59
N VAL A 106 -6.39 2.63 11.30
CA VAL A 106 -6.92 3.87 10.71
C VAL A 106 -5.84 4.93 10.61
N LEU A 107 -5.66 5.48 9.43
CA LEU A 107 -4.97 6.75 9.18
C LEU A 107 -5.98 7.88 9.44
N LYS A 108 -5.78 8.62 10.52
CA LYS A 108 -6.63 9.76 10.88
C LYS A 108 -6.49 10.88 9.86
N LYS A 109 -7.54 11.70 9.71
CA LYS A 109 -7.53 12.87 8.79
C LYS A 109 -6.31 13.75 9.05
N THR A 110 -5.43 13.81 8.07
CA THR A 110 -4.16 14.55 8.10
C THR A 110 -4.14 15.53 6.95
N LYS A 111 -3.75 16.79 7.21
CA LYS A 111 -3.52 17.77 6.14
C LYS A 111 -2.21 17.44 5.43
N PHE A 112 -2.25 17.42 4.10
CA PHE A 112 -1.09 17.22 3.25
C PHE A 112 -1.06 18.31 2.18
N LYS A 113 0.09 18.96 1.99
CA LYS A 113 0.27 20.04 1.02
C LYS A 113 0.71 19.46 -0.31
N ILE A 114 -0.04 19.72 -1.37
CA ILE A 114 0.27 19.30 -2.73
C ILE A 114 1.15 20.36 -3.41
N VAL A 115 2.12 19.92 -4.19
CA VAL A 115 3.00 20.78 -4.97
C VAL A 115 2.88 20.49 -6.46
N THR A 116 3.11 21.49 -7.31
CA THR A 116 3.25 21.28 -8.76
C THR A 116 4.72 21.33 -9.13
N GLY A 117 5.12 20.63 -10.15
CA GLY A 117 6.52 20.64 -10.57
C GLY A 117 7.06 19.27 -10.93
N THR A 118 8.35 19.08 -10.73
CA THR A 118 9.03 17.81 -10.99
C THR A 118 8.89 16.90 -9.76
N ILE A 119 8.37 15.70 -9.99
CA ILE A 119 8.28 14.63 -8.98
C ILE A 119 8.90 13.37 -9.58
N GLY A 120 9.97 12.89 -8.96
CA GLY A 120 10.76 11.81 -9.53
C GLY A 120 11.20 12.12 -10.96
N SER A 121 10.85 11.27 -11.90
CA SER A 121 11.16 11.44 -13.33
C SER A 121 10.07 12.16 -14.13
N GLY A 122 8.96 12.59 -13.50
CA GLY A 122 7.82 13.19 -14.16
C GLY A 122 7.49 14.59 -13.68
N LYS A 123 6.37 15.10 -14.16
CA LYS A 123 5.85 16.44 -13.80
C LYS A 123 4.38 16.39 -13.43
N CYS A 124 4.01 17.13 -12.39
CA CYS A 124 2.67 17.22 -11.81
C CYS A 124 2.11 18.63 -11.99
N GLY A 125 0.91 18.76 -12.59
CA GLY A 125 0.12 19.97 -12.55
C GLY A 125 0.71 21.21 -13.21
N THR A 126 1.74 21.10 -14.06
CA THR A 126 2.42 22.26 -14.68
C THR A 126 1.85 22.64 -16.04
N LYS A 127 1.12 21.76 -16.71
CA LYS A 127 0.48 21.99 -18.01
C LYS A 127 -0.67 21.02 -18.24
N ALA A 128 -1.51 21.28 -19.25
CA ALA A 128 -2.70 20.48 -19.56
C ALA A 128 -2.42 18.97 -19.70
N SER A 129 -1.27 18.59 -20.26
CA SER A 129 -0.91 17.18 -20.49
C SER A 129 -0.52 16.42 -19.22
N ASN A 130 -0.29 17.07 -18.07
CA ASN A 130 0.12 16.42 -16.83
C ASN A 130 -0.75 16.74 -15.61
N LEU A 131 -2.00 17.16 -15.86
CA LEU A 131 -2.97 17.43 -14.77
C LEU A 131 -3.41 16.17 -14.03
N ARG A 132 -3.29 15.00 -14.67
CA ARG A 132 -3.69 13.68 -14.13
C ARG A 132 -2.49 12.74 -13.91
N SER A 133 -1.28 13.28 -13.92
CA SER A 133 -0.06 12.47 -13.86
C SER A 133 0.37 12.10 -12.44
N CYS A 134 -0.38 12.55 -11.42
CA CYS A 134 0.04 12.38 -10.05
C CYS A 134 -1.05 11.88 -9.13
N ALA A 135 -0.62 11.33 -8.02
CA ALA A 135 -1.44 10.71 -6.99
C ALA A 135 -0.89 11.05 -5.60
N VAL A 136 -1.72 10.96 -4.60
CA VAL A 136 -1.29 10.92 -3.20
C VAL A 136 -1.17 9.46 -2.78
N SER A 137 -0.05 9.10 -2.21
CA SER A 137 0.23 7.78 -1.68
C SER A 137 0.45 7.85 -0.17
N ALA A 138 0.03 6.83 0.55
CA ALA A 138 0.43 6.61 1.93
C ALA A 138 0.96 5.19 2.06
N GLY A 139 2.17 5.03 2.58
CA GLY A 139 2.78 3.72 2.69
C GLY A 139 3.94 3.69 3.67
N ASN A 140 4.25 2.50 4.18
CA ASN A 140 5.41 2.30 5.03
C ASN A 140 6.68 2.13 4.18
N ILE A 141 7.84 2.22 4.83
CA ILE A 141 9.16 2.12 4.15
C ILE A 141 9.33 0.80 3.40
N SER A 142 8.73 -0.28 3.88
CA SER A 142 8.81 -1.59 3.22
C SER A 142 7.97 -1.71 1.95
N GLY A 143 7.06 -0.76 1.70
CA GLY A 143 6.14 -0.76 0.56
C GLY A 143 5.03 -1.82 0.63
N LYS A 144 4.97 -2.61 1.70
CA LYS A 144 3.98 -3.70 1.86
C LYS A 144 2.62 -3.21 2.31
N ASP A 145 2.56 -2.04 2.95
CA ASP A 145 1.37 -1.42 3.52
C ASP A 145 1.14 -0.07 2.83
N THR A 146 0.67 -0.11 1.59
CA THR A 146 0.58 1.07 0.73
C THR A 146 -0.79 1.19 0.08
N ALA A 147 -1.32 2.42 0.05
CA ALA A 147 -2.52 2.79 -0.70
C ALA A 147 -2.30 4.11 -1.43
N THR A 148 -2.95 4.27 -2.58
CA THR A 148 -2.77 5.42 -3.48
C THR A 148 -4.13 5.91 -3.97
N THR A 149 -4.25 7.23 -4.16
CA THR A 149 -5.44 7.90 -4.73
C THR A 149 -4.98 8.93 -5.74
N ASP A 150 -5.48 8.81 -6.97
CA ASP A 150 -5.19 9.75 -8.05
C ASP A 150 -5.77 11.14 -7.75
N ILE A 151 -5.04 12.16 -8.18
CA ILE A 151 -5.45 13.57 -8.05
C ILE A 151 -5.42 14.26 -9.41
N VAL A 152 -6.26 15.30 -9.54
CA VAL A 152 -6.39 16.09 -10.77
C VAL A 152 -6.14 17.55 -10.45
N PHE A 153 -5.13 18.13 -11.07
CA PHE A 153 -4.80 19.53 -10.94
C PHE A 153 -5.77 20.42 -11.74
N ALA A 154 -5.99 21.64 -11.26
CA ALA A 154 -6.59 22.68 -12.06
C ALA A 154 -5.61 23.17 -13.14
N LEU A 155 -6.13 23.66 -14.25
CA LEU A 155 -5.29 24.34 -15.24
C LEU A 155 -4.56 25.53 -14.57
N PRO A 156 -3.27 25.69 -14.82
CA PRO A 156 -2.54 26.88 -14.38
C PRO A 156 -3.22 28.13 -14.93
N LYS A 157 -3.49 29.11 -14.08
CA LYS A 157 -3.93 30.43 -14.54
C LYS A 157 -2.77 31.08 -15.30
N LYS A 158 -3.05 31.60 -16.48
CA LYS A 158 -2.12 32.42 -17.24
C LYS A 158 -1.88 33.73 -16.51
#